data_deccc1f2d6ff05a4e2945b4101790102
#
_entry.id   deccc1f2d6ff05a4e2945b4101790102
#
_cell.length_a   1.000
_cell.length_b   1.000
_cell.length_c   1.000
_cell.angle_alpha   90.00
_cell.angle_beta   90.00
_cell.angle_gamma   90.00
#
_symmetry.space_group_name_H-M   'P 1'
#
loop_
_entity.id
_entity.type
_entity.pdbx_description
1 polymer ?
#
loop_
_entity_poly.entity_id
_entity_poly.type
_entity_poly.pdbx_seq_one_letter_code
_entity_poly.pdbx_strand_id
1 'polypeptide(L)'
;LSIFLRVQPAYLPITDQWAANSVINNIRSQISSQISQQYPNLPQQNKDVLIGNELQKVLSEQKSAIDQQIYAGSQVIKSRLQDDFGQSYLPTIDPYYWLRFTKNIIEKGHPGDEIKDEEPWDNHMLAPAGRGVPFDMFLAYFTAYLFKLLSFLNPDLSLATVAFYVPVLISALAVIPIFFITKKIAGNFGGFIAATILAIH
;
A
#
# COMPACT_ATOMS: atom_id res chain seq x y z
N LEU A 1 -15.15 4.49 9.41
CA LEU A 1 -14.00 3.76 9.95
C LEU A 1 -13.34 2.88 8.88
N SER A 2 -14.07 1.96 8.23
CA SER A 2 -13.53 1.02 7.22
C SER A 2 -12.78 1.75 6.09
N ILE A 3 -13.39 2.74 5.45
CA ILE A 3 -12.74 3.53 4.39
C ILE A 3 -11.47 4.20 4.92
N PHE A 4 -11.54 4.85 6.08
CA PHE A 4 -10.39 5.55 6.67
C PHE A 4 -9.18 4.61 6.88
N LEU A 5 -9.40 3.42 7.44
CA LEU A 5 -8.32 2.47 7.68
C LEU A 5 -7.72 1.92 6.38
N ARG A 6 -8.56 1.60 5.39
CA ARG A 6 -8.11 1.01 4.12
C ARG A 6 -7.50 2.01 3.14
N VAL A 7 -7.73 3.30 3.33
CA VAL A 7 -7.10 4.36 2.52
C VAL A 7 -5.69 4.70 3.03
N GLN A 8 -5.34 4.34 4.27
CA GLN A 8 -4.02 4.66 4.85
C GLN A 8 -2.83 4.31 3.93
N PRO A 9 -2.79 3.17 3.21
CA PRO A 9 -1.69 2.87 2.29
C PRO A 9 -1.47 3.91 1.20
N ALA A 10 -2.51 4.67 0.79
CA ALA A 10 -2.38 5.74 -0.20
C ALA A 10 -1.45 6.88 0.26
N TYR A 11 -1.37 7.10 1.57
CA TYR A 11 -0.53 8.16 2.15
C TYR A 11 0.89 7.70 2.47
N LEU A 12 1.18 6.41 2.31
CA LEU A 12 2.49 5.80 2.55
C LEU A 12 3.08 6.13 3.94
N PRO A 13 2.33 5.97 5.05
CA PRO A 13 2.82 6.34 6.39
C PRO A 13 4.04 5.52 6.82
N ILE A 14 4.28 4.37 6.21
CA ILE A 14 5.44 3.50 6.47
C ILE A 14 6.76 4.18 6.09
N THR A 15 6.75 5.16 5.17
CA THR A 15 7.97 5.86 4.72
C THR A 15 8.59 6.68 5.84
N ASP A 16 7.79 7.23 6.76
CA ASP A 16 8.28 7.97 7.92
C ASP A 16 9.06 7.05 8.86
N GLN A 17 8.53 5.85 9.09
CA GLN A 17 9.19 4.83 9.91
C GLN A 17 10.49 4.32 9.26
N TRP A 18 10.49 4.10 7.95
CA TRP A 18 11.69 3.66 7.23
C TRP A 18 12.77 4.74 7.24
N ALA A 19 12.41 6.00 7.03
CA ALA A 19 13.32 7.13 7.12
C ALA A 19 13.88 7.27 8.53
N ALA A 20 13.02 7.20 9.57
CA ALA A 20 13.45 7.27 10.96
C ALA A 20 14.44 6.16 11.31
N ASN A 21 14.12 4.91 10.96
CA ASN A 21 15.01 3.77 11.19
C ASN A 21 16.36 3.96 10.48
N SER A 22 16.35 4.45 9.25
CA SER A 22 17.57 4.71 8.48
C SER A 22 18.46 5.77 9.15
N VAL A 23 17.87 6.91 9.53
CA VAL A 23 18.60 8.01 10.18
C VAL A 23 19.15 7.56 11.53
N ILE A 24 18.34 6.92 12.38
CA ILE A 24 18.76 6.46 13.71
C ILE A 24 19.86 5.40 13.62
N ASN A 25 19.74 4.45 12.67
CA ASN A 25 20.77 3.43 12.47
C ASN A 25 22.09 4.03 11.95
N ASN A 26 22.03 5.05 11.10
CA ASN A 26 23.22 5.76 10.64
C ASN A 26 23.91 6.49 11.81
N ILE A 27 23.17 7.20 12.64
CA ILE A 27 23.72 7.89 13.85
C ILE A 27 24.32 6.84 14.79
N ARG A 28 23.62 5.74 15.05
CA ARG A 28 24.13 4.66 15.90
C ARG A 28 25.42 4.06 15.36
N SER A 29 25.51 3.85 14.04
CA SER A 29 26.71 3.31 13.39
C SER A 29 27.90 4.25 13.52
N GLN A 30 27.70 5.57 13.35
CA GLN A 30 28.74 6.58 13.54
C GLN A 30 29.24 6.61 14.98
N ILE A 31 28.33 6.65 15.96
CA ILE A 31 28.67 6.61 17.40
C ILE A 31 29.43 5.31 17.73
N SER A 32 28.97 4.18 17.23
CA SER A 32 29.62 2.88 17.43
C SER A 32 31.06 2.87 16.90
N SER A 33 31.28 3.41 15.70
CA SER A 33 32.61 3.54 15.11
C SER A 33 33.52 4.45 15.93
N GLN A 34 33.03 5.59 16.39
CA GLN A 34 33.79 6.53 17.25
C GLN A 34 34.18 5.89 18.59
N ILE A 35 33.22 5.23 19.26
CA ILE A 35 33.48 4.57 20.55
C ILE A 35 34.46 3.43 20.37
N SER A 36 34.36 2.65 19.28
CA SER A 36 35.27 1.55 19.00
C SER A 36 36.70 2.01 18.73
N GLN A 37 36.88 3.17 18.09
CA GLN A 37 38.18 3.79 17.86
C GLN A 37 38.77 4.39 19.15
N GLN A 38 37.92 5.05 19.93
CA GLN A 38 38.37 5.74 21.17
C GLN A 38 38.67 4.74 22.30
N TYR A 39 37.93 3.63 22.36
CA TYR A 39 38.06 2.62 23.41
C TYR A 39 38.20 1.20 22.81
N PRO A 40 39.33 0.89 22.13
CA PRO A 40 39.48 -0.39 21.40
C PRO A 40 39.37 -1.62 22.31
N ASN A 41 39.90 -1.52 23.52
CA ASN A 41 40.00 -2.61 24.51
C ASN A 41 38.80 -2.72 25.45
N LEU A 42 37.77 -1.86 25.31
CA LEU A 42 36.60 -1.91 26.19
C LEU A 42 35.74 -3.14 25.84
N PRO A 43 35.28 -3.89 26.86
CA PRO A 43 34.33 -5.00 26.62
C PRO A 43 33.08 -4.55 25.85
N GLN A 44 32.56 -5.42 24.97
CA GLN A 44 31.45 -5.08 24.06
C GLN A 44 30.22 -4.58 24.85
N GLN A 45 29.89 -5.20 25.96
CA GLN A 45 28.75 -4.83 26.79
C GLN A 45 28.86 -3.36 27.30
N ASN A 46 30.06 -2.92 27.64
CA ASN A 46 30.28 -1.53 28.08
C ASN A 46 30.23 -0.56 26.90
N LYS A 47 30.71 -0.98 25.71
CA LYS A 47 30.55 -0.21 24.48
C LYS A 47 29.07 0.01 24.15
N ASP A 48 28.25 -1.04 24.25
CA ASP A 48 26.83 -0.96 23.97
C ASP A 48 26.10 0.01 24.90
N VAL A 49 26.46 0.06 26.18
CA VAL A 49 25.92 1.05 27.13
C VAL A 49 26.32 2.46 26.75
N LEU A 50 27.60 2.69 26.38
CA LEU A 50 28.06 4.01 25.95
C LEU A 50 27.37 4.45 24.65
N ILE A 51 27.24 3.57 23.67
CA ILE A 51 26.51 3.83 22.42
C ILE A 51 25.06 4.21 22.73
N GLY A 52 24.38 3.49 23.62
CA GLY A 52 23.00 3.78 24.00
C GLY A 52 22.85 5.17 24.63
N ASN A 53 23.73 5.50 25.57
CA ASN A 53 23.70 6.79 26.27
C ASN A 53 24.00 7.96 25.31
N GLU A 54 25.04 7.84 24.47
CA GLU A 54 25.38 8.88 23.51
C GLU A 54 24.29 9.04 22.43
N LEU A 55 23.70 7.94 21.98
CA LEU A 55 22.56 7.99 21.06
C LEU A 55 21.38 8.75 21.65
N GLN A 56 20.99 8.47 22.90
CA GLN A 56 19.91 9.22 23.57
C GLN A 56 20.24 10.71 23.69
N LYS A 57 21.47 11.05 24.02
CA LYS A 57 21.92 12.43 24.11
C LYS A 57 21.78 13.13 22.75
N VAL A 58 22.32 12.56 21.68
CA VAL A 58 22.23 13.11 20.31
C VAL A 58 20.77 13.25 19.87
N LEU A 59 19.92 12.25 20.13
CA LEU A 59 18.50 12.30 19.79
C LEU A 59 17.75 13.41 20.53
N SER A 60 18.17 13.75 21.77
CA SER A 60 17.55 14.83 22.54
C SER A 60 18.07 16.21 22.14
N GLU A 61 19.38 16.36 21.99
CA GLU A 61 20.03 17.64 21.69
C GLU A 61 19.81 18.10 20.25
N GLN A 62 19.77 17.16 19.30
CA GLN A 62 19.63 17.45 17.86
C GLN A 62 18.27 17.08 17.30
N LYS A 63 17.25 16.99 18.14
CA LYS A 63 15.91 16.52 17.75
C LYS A 63 15.38 17.20 16.49
N SER A 64 15.43 18.54 16.43
CA SER A 64 14.91 19.31 15.29
C SER A 64 15.63 18.97 13.97
N ALA A 65 16.96 18.82 14.00
CA ALA A 65 17.73 18.46 12.81
C ALA A 65 17.45 17.03 12.36
N ILE A 66 17.30 16.10 13.32
CA ILE A 66 16.96 14.70 13.06
C ILE A 66 15.55 14.58 12.48
N ASP A 67 14.57 15.29 13.04
CA ASP A 67 13.20 15.32 12.53
C ASP A 67 13.15 15.85 11.09
N GLN A 68 13.94 16.87 10.76
CA GLN A 68 14.07 17.38 9.38
C GLN A 68 14.71 16.35 8.44
N GLN A 69 15.75 15.62 8.88
CA GLN A 69 16.36 14.57 8.07
C GLN A 69 15.39 13.40 7.83
N ILE A 70 14.64 13.01 8.86
CA ILE A 70 13.60 11.98 8.76
C ILE A 70 12.53 12.41 7.74
N TYR A 71 12.04 13.64 7.86
CA TYR A 71 11.04 14.16 6.93
C TYR A 71 11.57 14.18 5.49
N ALA A 72 12.76 14.72 5.25
CA ALA A 72 13.37 14.76 3.94
C ALA A 72 13.59 13.35 3.37
N GLY A 73 14.10 12.43 4.18
CA GLY A 73 14.27 11.01 3.80
C GLY A 73 12.95 10.33 3.47
N SER A 74 11.91 10.58 4.27
CA SER A 74 10.56 10.07 4.02
C SER A 74 10.02 10.56 2.68
N GLN A 75 10.16 11.86 2.35
CA GLN A 75 9.72 12.40 1.06
C GLN A 75 10.45 11.75 -0.12
N VAL A 76 11.76 11.51 0.00
CA VAL A 76 12.54 10.81 -1.04
C VAL A 76 12.06 9.37 -1.22
N ILE A 77 11.78 8.65 -0.14
CA ILE A 77 11.25 7.28 -0.23
C ILE A 77 9.83 7.31 -0.83
N LYS A 78 9.00 8.26 -0.39
CA LYS A 78 7.63 8.43 -0.85
C LYS A 78 7.55 8.69 -2.35
N SER A 79 8.39 9.58 -2.87
CA SER A 79 8.43 9.89 -4.31
C SER A 79 8.81 8.70 -5.19
N ARG A 80 9.57 7.72 -4.65
CA ARG A 80 9.90 6.48 -5.37
C ARG A 80 8.76 5.46 -5.38
N LEU A 81 7.77 5.62 -4.50
CA LEU A 81 6.60 4.76 -4.38
C LEU A 81 5.35 5.37 -5.00
N GLN A 82 5.51 6.49 -5.69
CA GLN A 82 4.44 7.21 -6.37
C GLN A 82 4.79 7.41 -7.84
N ASP A 83 3.75 7.56 -8.67
CA ASP A 83 3.90 7.98 -10.06
C ASP A 83 4.11 9.49 -10.18
N ASP A 84 4.25 9.99 -11.41
CA ASP A 84 4.47 11.41 -11.72
C ASP A 84 3.30 12.31 -11.27
N PHE A 85 2.14 11.74 -10.96
CA PHE A 85 0.96 12.44 -10.47
C PHE A 85 0.82 12.37 -8.94
N GLY A 86 1.80 11.76 -8.26
CA GLY A 86 1.77 11.57 -6.80
C GLY A 86 0.84 10.45 -6.32
N GLN A 87 0.33 9.61 -7.23
CA GLN A 87 -0.46 8.44 -6.89
C GLN A 87 0.46 7.29 -6.47
N SER A 88 0.20 6.70 -5.31
CA SER A 88 0.92 5.52 -4.84
C SER A 88 0.74 4.34 -5.79
N TYR A 89 1.84 3.66 -6.12
CA TYR A 89 1.79 2.41 -6.87
C TYR A 89 0.93 1.37 -6.15
N LEU A 90 0.36 0.45 -6.91
CA LEU A 90 -0.39 -0.65 -6.34
C LEU A 90 0.54 -1.54 -5.50
N PRO A 91 0.11 -1.98 -4.30
CA PRO A 91 1.02 -2.51 -3.28
C PRO A 91 1.62 -3.89 -3.60
N THR A 92 1.04 -4.62 -4.56
CA THR A 92 1.47 -5.97 -4.95
C THR A 92 1.32 -6.19 -6.46
N ILE A 93 1.74 -7.37 -6.95
CA ILE A 93 1.64 -7.73 -8.37
C ILE A 93 0.21 -8.05 -8.78
N ASP A 94 -0.60 -8.66 -7.91
CA ASP A 94 -1.96 -9.10 -8.22
C ASP A 94 -2.90 -7.97 -8.70
N PRO A 95 -2.92 -6.77 -8.06
CA PRO A 95 -3.68 -5.65 -8.58
C PRO A 95 -3.32 -5.23 -10.00
N TYR A 96 -2.05 -5.37 -10.42
CA TYR A 96 -1.64 -5.06 -11.80
C TYR A 96 -2.16 -6.08 -12.81
N TYR A 97 -2.32 -7.33 -12.40
CA TYR A 97 -2.99 -8.36 -13.22
C TYR A 97 -4.43 -7.93 -13.55
N TRP A 98 -5.21 -7.54 -12.54
CA TRP A 98 -6.56 -7.05 -12.73
C TRP A 98 -6.62 -5.71 -13.49
N LEU A 99 -5.68 -4.82 -13.22
CA LEU A 99 -5.56 -3.53 -13.91
C LEU A 99 -5.36 -3.72 -15.42
N ARG A 100 -4.56 -4.71 -15.84
CA ARG A 100 -4.34 -5.03 -17.25
C ARG A 100 -5.64 -5.45 -17.94
N PHE A 101 -6.41 -6.34 -17.34
CA PHE A 101 -7.72 -6.71 -17.89
C PHE A 101 -8.69 -5.54 -17.92
N THR A 102 -8.70 -4.71 -16.88
CA THR A 102 -9.49 -3.48 -16.86
C THR A 102 -9.12 -2.55 -18.02
N LYS A 103 -7.85 -2.37 -18.28
CA LYS A 103 -7.35 -1.58 -19.41
C LYS A 103 -7.81 -2.17 -20.75
N ASN A 104 -7.67 -3.47 -20.93
CA ASN A 104 -8.14 -4.16 -22.14
C ASN A 104 -9.65 -3.95 -22.36
N ILE A 105 -10.47 -4.07 -21.31
CA ILE A 105 -11.92 -3.82 -21.40
C ILE A 105 -12.22 -2.38 -21.85
N ILE A 106 -11.45 -1.40 -21.38
CA ILE A 106 -11.65 0.00 -21.76
C ILE A 106 -11.28 0.23 -23.22
N GLU A 107 -10.15 -0.33 -23.66
CA GLU A 107 -9.55 -0.07 -24.97
C GLU A 107 -10.11 -0.97 -26.07
N LYS A 108 -10.42 -2.24 -25.74
CA LYS A 108 -10.78 -3.29 -26.72
C LYS A 108 -12.21 -3.80 -26.58
N GLY A 109 -12.88 -3.51 -25.43
CA GLY A 109 -14.21 -4.00 -25.14
C GLY A 109 -14.26 -5.41 -24.51
N HIS A 110 -13.12 -6.08 -24.36
CA HIS A 110 -12.99 -7.41 -23.76
C HIS A 110 -11.72 -7.51 -22.91
N PRO A 111 -11.65 -8.42 -21.91
CA PRO A 111 -10.52 -8.48 -20.97
C PRO A 111 -9.24 -9.08 -21.57
N GLY A 112 -9.33 -9.87 -22.66
CA GLY A 112 -8.17 -10.53 -23.27
C GLY A 112 -7.19 -9.60 -23.93
N ASP A 113 -5.96 -10.07 -24.10
CA ASP A 113 -4.95 -9.40 -24.92
C ASP A 113 -5.31 -9.51 -26.41
N GLU A 114 -5.95 -10.61 -26.79
CA GLU A 114 -6.52 -10.89 -28.11
C GLU A 114 -7.80 -11.76 -27.99
N ILE A 115 -8.48 -11.98 -29.12
CA ILE A 115 -9.54 -12.96 -29.24
C ILE A 115 -8.96 -14.17 -29.98
N LYS A 116 -9.08 -15.35 -29.41
CA LYS A 116 -8.68 -16.63 -30.00
C LYS A 116 -9.83 -17.62 -29.87
N ASP A 117 -10.19 -18.24 -30.97
CA ASP A 117 -11.33 -19.18 -31.04
C ASP A 117 -12.61 -18.57 -30.44
N GLU A 118 -12.89 -17.29 -30.77
CA GLU A 118 -14.03 -16.49 -30.28
C GLU A 118 -14.03 -16.17 -28.78
N GLU A 119 -12.96 -16.53 -28.05
CA GLU A 119 -12.83 -16.28 -26.61
C GLU A 119 -11.69 -15.28 -26.30
N PRO A 120 -11.85 -14.45 -25.25
CA PRO A 120 -10.76 -13.59 -24.77
C PRO A 120 -9.57 -14.41 -24.29
N TRP A 121 -8.37 -14.09 -24.80
CA TRP A 121 -7.14 -14.84 -24.54
C TRP A 121 -6.10 -13.99 -23.82
N ASP A 122 -5.44 -14.58 -22.82
CA ASP A 122 -4.37 -13.96 -22.03
C ASP A 122 -3.02 -14.53 -22.47
N ASN A 123 -2.22 -13.72 -23.15
CA ASN A 123 -0.90 -14.10 -23.67
C ASN A 123 0.22 -14.05 -22.61
N HIS A 124 -0.03 -13.44 -21.44
CA HIS A 124 0.97 -13.27 -20.40
C HIS A 124 1.00 -14.44 -19.40
N MET A 125 -0.11 -15.16 -19.28
CA MET A 125 -0.16 -16.35 -18.43
C MET A 125 0.20 -17.59 -19.25
N LEU A 126 0.99 -18.46 -18.65
CA LEU A 126 1.49 -19.70 -19.29
C LEU A 126 2.20 -19.43 -20.63
N ALA A 127 2.97 -18.33 -20.71
CA ALA A 127 3.72 -17.98 -21.92
C ALA A 127 4.67 -19.12 -22.36
N PRO A 128 4.85 -19.37 -23.67
CA PRO A 128 4.31 -18.59 -24.79
C PRO A 128 2.91 -19.00 -25.24
N ALA A 129 2.33 -20.08 -24.70
CA ALA A 129 1.06 -20.62 -25.18
C ALA A 129 -0.15 -19.68 -24.87
N GLY A 130 -0.10 -18.99 -23.75
CA GLY A 130 -1.24 -18.23 -23.26
C GLY A 130 -2.33 -19.14 -22.65
N ARG A 131 -3.46 -18.53 -22.25
CA ARG A 131 -4.65 -19.25 -21.82
C ARG A 131 -5.90 -18.40 -22.00
N GLY A 132 -7.07 -19.04 -21.97
CA GLY A 132 -8.35 -18.32 -21.88
C GLY A 132 -8.41 -17.43 -20.63
N VAL A 133 -9.01 -16.26 -20.76
CA VAL A 133 -9.22 -15.35 -19.62
C VAL A 133 -10.14 -16.02 -18.59
N PRO A 134 -9.86 -15.95 -17.28
CA PRO A 134 -10.74 -16.50 -16.25
C PRO A 134 -12.16 -15.96 -16.31
N PHE A 135 -13.12 -16.80 -15.90
CA PHE A 135 -14.54 -16.46 -15.93
C PHE A 135 -14.92 -15.30 -14.98
N ASP A 136 -14.24 -15.15 -13.85
CA ASP A 136 -14.58 -14.22 -12.77
C ASP A 136 -13.98 -12.80 -12.97
N MET A 137 -14.30 -12.17 -14.10
CA MET A 137 -13.81 -10.84 -14.45
C MET A 137 -14.63 -9.68 -13.84
N PHE A 138 -15.50 -9.97 -12.86
CA PHE A 138 -16.37 -8.94 -12.25
C PHE A 138 -15.59 -7.69 -11.81
N LEU A 139 -14.48 -7.86 -11.09
CA LEU A 139 -13.69 -6.73 -10.58
C LEU A 139 -13.14 -5.86 -11.72
N ALA A 140 -12.65 -6.48 -12.79
CA ALA A 140 -12.11 -5.76 -13.94
C ALA A 140 -13.19 -4.97 -14.69
N TYR A 141 -14.35 -5.57 -14.94
CA TYR A 141 -15.49 -4.87 -15.56
C TYR A 141 -16.02 -3.75 -14.67
N PHE A 142 -16.22 -4.02 -13.38
CA PHE A 142 -16.69 -3.02 -12.43
C PHE A 142 -15.74 -1.80 -12.39
N THR A 143 -14.43 -2.04 -12.32
CA THR A 143 -13.42 -0.98 -12.33
C THR A 143 -13.43 -0.21 -13.65
N ALA A 144 -13.56 -0.89 -14.80
CA ALA A 144 -13.62 -0.26 -16.11
C ALA A 144 -14.84 0.66 -16.27
N TYR A 145 -16.02 0.21 -15.87
CA TYR A 145 -17.23 1.02 -15.96
C TYR A 145 -17.21 2.18 -14.94
N LEU A 146 -16.72 1.93 -13.73
CA LEU A 146 -16.56 2.99 -12.74
C LEU A 146 -15.56 4.06 -13.22
N PHE A 147 -14.44 3.65 -13.82
CA PHE A 147 -13.48 4.56 -14.43
C PHE A 147 -14.13 5.40 -15.54
N LYS A 148 -14.86 4.78 -16.47
CA LYS A 148 -15.56 5.51 -17.55
C LYS A 148 -16.55 6.53 -17.00
N LEU A 149 -17.26 6.21 -15.93
CA LEU A 149 -18.19 7.12 -15.26
C LEU A 149 -17.47 8.28 -14.59
N LEU A 150 -16.41 7.99 -13.82
CA LEU A 150 -15.67 9.01 -13.06
C LEU A 150 -14.80 9.89 -13.96
N SER A 151 -14.21 9.36 -15.03
CA SER A 151 -13.40 10.13 -15.98
C SER A 151 -14.23 11.15 -16.77
N PHE A 152 -15.54 10.91 -16.91
CA PHE A 152 -16.45 11.92 -17.44
C PHE A 152 -16.56 13.17 -16.54
N LEU A 153 -16.44 12.98 -15.22
CA LEU A 153 -16.49 14.07 -14.23
C LEU A 153 -15.11 14.70 -13.98
N ASN A 154 -14.06 13.90 -14.07
CA ASN A 154 -12.68 14.33 -13.90
C ASN A 154 -11.77 13.67 -14.97
N PRO A 155 -11.47 14.39 -16.07
CA PRO A 155 -10.65 13.86 -17.16
C PRO A 155 -9.20 13.51 -16.77
N ASP A 156 -8.67 14.13 -15.72
CA ASP A 156 -7.30 13.88 -15.23
C ASP A 156 -7.19 12.62 -14.33
N LEU A 157 -8.33 11.95 -14.10
CA LEU A 157 -8.35 10.76 -13.25
C LEU A 157 -7.62 9.59 -13.91
N SER A 158 -6.62 9.03 -13.22
CA SER A 158 -5.91 7.86 -13.73
C SER A 158 -6.68 6.56 -13.45
N LEU A 159 -6.54 5.58 -14.37
CA LEU A 159 -7.11 4.25 -14.16
C LEU A 159 -6.51 3.55 -12.93
N ALA A 160 -5.23 3.76 -12.67
CA ALA A 160 -4.55 3.21 -11.50
C ALA A 160 -5.14 3.75 -10.18
N THR A 161 -5.51 5.04 -10.14
CA THR A 161 -6.21 5.64 -9.00
C THR A 161 -7.54 4.93 -8.75
N VAL A 162 -8.36 4.74 -9.77
CA VAL A 162 -9.65 4.05 -9.59
C VAL A 162 -9.44 2.61 -9.14
N ALA A 163 -8.52 1.88 -9.77
CA ALA A 163 -8.19 0.50 -9.40
C ALA A 163 -7.69 0.38 -7.95
N PHE A 164 -6.95 1.39 -7.46
CA PHE A 164 -6.50 1.43 -6.07
C PHE A 164 -7.67 1.54 -5.08
N TYR A 165 -8.68 2.38 -5.38
CA TYR A 165 -9.78 2.65 -4.45
C TYR A 165 -10.97 1.68 -4.59
N VAL A 166 -11.11 0.95 -5.69
CA VAL A 166 -12.23 -0.01 -5.88
C VAL A 166 -12.29 -1.08 -4.79
N PRO A 167 -11.20 -1.77 -4.40
CA PRO A 167 -11.25 -2.74 -3.30
C PRO A 167 -11.64 -2.10 -1.96
N VAL A 168 -11.21 -0.87 -1.72
CA VAL A 168 -11.58 -0.10 -0.52
C VAL A 168 -13.08 0.14 -0.47
N LEU A 169 -13.67 0.56 -1.61
CA LEU A 169 -15.10 0.81 -1.73
C LEU A 169 -15.91 -0.47 -1.53
N ILE A 170 -15.55 -1.56 -2.22
CA ILE A 170 -16.24 -2.85 -2.11
C ILE A 170 -16.18 -3.38 -0.68
N SER A 171 -15.01 -3.34 -0.05
CA SER A 171 -14.82 -3.81 1.33
C SER A 171 -15.62 -2.97 2.34
N ALA A 172 -15.70 -1.66 2.12
CA ALA A 172 -16.51 -0.79 2.98
C ALA A 172 -18.01 -1.05 2.84
N LEU A 173 -18.49 -1.30 1.61
CA LEU A 173 -19.88 -1.66 1.34
C LEU A 173 -20.25 -3.04 1.92
N ALA A 174 -19.32 -3.99 1.97
CA ALA A 174 -19.54 -5.31 2.55
C ALA A 174 -19.88 -5.28 4.06
N VAL A 175 -19.54 -4.22 4.78
CA VAL A 175 -19.88 -4.02 6.20
C VAL A 175 -21.40 -3.97 6.39
N ILE A 176 -22.14 -3.41 5.43
CA ILE A 176 -23.60 -3.26 5.51
C ILE A 176 -24.32 -4.61 5.54
N PRO A 177 -24.16 -5.50 4.53
CA PRO A 177 -24.84 -6.80 4.54
C PRO A 177 -24.39 -7.66 5.72
N ILE A 178 -23.14 -7.64 6.14
CA ILE A 178 -22.67 -8.38 7.31
C ILE A 178 -23.42 -7.96 8.58
N PHE A 179 -23.64 -6.66 8.78
CA PHE A 179 -24.45 -6.18 9.89
C PHE A 179 -25.84 -6.80 9.88
N PHE A 180 -26.54 -6.74 8.75
CA PHE A 180 -27.93 -7.23 8.64
C PHE A 180 -28.02 -8.76 8.75
N ILE A 181 -27.08 -9.51 8.17
CA ILE A 181 -27.03 -10.96 8.27
C ILE A 181 -26.82 -11.37 9.74
N THR A 182 -25.80 -10.83 10.38
CA THR A 182 -25.47 -11.20 11.76
C THR A 182 -26.53 -10.70 12.76
N LYS A 183 -27.16 -9.56 12.49
CA LYS A 183 -28.30 -9.09 13.29
C LYS A 183 -29.44 -10.10 13.32
N LYS A 184 -29.73 -10.80 12.22
CA LYS A 184 -30.78 -11.85 12.18
C LYS A 184 -30.44 -13.06 13.05
N ILE A 185 -29.14 -13.36 13.22
CA ILE A 185 -28.64 -14.54 13.93
C ILE A 185 -28.41 -14.23 15.42
N ALA A 186 -27.74 -13.10 15.72
CA ALA A 186 -27.23 -12.77 17.05
C ALA A 186 -27.74 -11.40 17.59
N GLY A 187 -28.81 -10.86 17.01
CA GLY A 187 -29.38 -9.57 17.40
C GLY A 187 -28.53 -8.37 17.05
N ASN A 188 -28.97 -7.17 17.49
CA ASN A 188 -28.32 -5.90 17.16
C ASN A 188 -26.88 -5.82 17.60
N PHE A 189 -26.56 -6.35 18.79
CA PHE A 189 -25.22 -6.31 19.37
C PHE A 189 -24.26 -7.21 18.57
N GLY A 190 -24.70 -8.42 18.21
CA GLY A 190 -23.91 -9.32 17.35
C GLY A 190 -23.66 -8.72 15.95
N GLY A 191 -24.68 -8.09 15.35
CA GLY A 191 -24.53 -7.35 14.09
C GLY A 191 -23.50 -6.24 14.18
N PHE A 192 -23.53 -5.45 15.25
CA PHE A 192 -22.57 -4.36 15.46
C PHE A 192 -21.13 -4.88 15.62
N ILE A 193 -20.93 -5.94 16.41
CA ILE A 193 -19.60 -6.55 16.60
C ILE A 193 -19.05 -7.05 15.25
N ALA A 194 -19.84 -7.84 14.51
CA ALA A 194 -19.41 -8.41 13.23
C ALA A 194 -19.06 -7.31 12.21
N ALA A 195 -19.89 -6.27 12.10
CA ALA A 195 -19.65 -5.12 11.24
C ALA A 195 -18.37 -4.37 11.66
N THR A 196 -18.11 -4.22 12.96
CA THR A 196 -16.91 -3.56 13.48
C THR A 196 -15.65 -4.38 13.18
N ILE A 197 -15.69 -5.70 13.40
CA ILE A 197 -14.57 -6.60 13.07
C ILE A 197 -14.22 -6.50 11.59
N LEU A 198 -15.23 -6.60 10.69
CA LEU A 198 -14.99 -6.48 9.25
C LEU A 198 -14.51 -5.08 8.84
N ALA A 199 -14.94 -4.03 9.53
CA ALA A 199 -14.52 -2.67 9.23
C ALA A 199 -13.05 -2.40 9.58
N ILE A 200 -12.49 -3.14 10.55
CA ILE A 200 -11.12 -2.98 11.04
C ILE A 200 -10.15 -3.91 10.29
N HIS A 201 -10.62 -5.11 9.95
CA HIS A 201 -9.82 -6.11 9.25
C HIS A 201 -9.63 -5.75 7.77
#